data_e1f1c2529ed9b2b375ff75201119b0ec
#
_entry.id   e1f1c2529ed9b2b375ff75201119b0ec
#
_cell.length_a   1.000
_cell.length_b   1.000
_cell.length_c   1.000
_cell.angle_alpha   90.00
_cell.angle_beta   90.00
_cell.angle_gamma   90.00
#
_symmetry.space_group_name_H-M   'P 1'
#
loop_
_entity.id
_entity.type
_entity.pdbx_description
1 polymer ?
#
loop_
_entity_poly.entity_id
_entity_poly.type
_entity_poly.pdbx_seq_one_letter_code
_entity_poly.pdbx_strand_id
1 'polypeptide(L)'
;MSLRERIRIRLKAYDHRILDQSTTEIVDTAKRTGAQVAGPIPLPTMKNRFTVLRSPHVDKKSREQFEMRTHKRLLDILEPTQDTVDALMKLDLPAGVDVEIKAFGKGK
;
A
#
# COMPACT_ATOMS: atom_id res chain seq x y z
N MET A 1 -24.92 -8.62 -18.43
CA MET A 1 -24.12 -7.72 -17.64
C MET A 1 -22.64 -8.00 -17.85
N SER A 2 -21.89 -7.00 -18.15
CA SER A 2 -20.49 -7.23 -18.33
C SER A 2 -19.74 -7.03 -17.02
N LEU A 3 -18.83 -7.93 -16.76
CA LEU A 3 -17.94 -7.80 -15.64
C LEU A 3 -16.74 -7.00 -16.08
N ARG A 4 -16.45 -5.97 -15.36
CA ARG A 4 -15.31 -5.14 -15.67
C ARG A 4 -14.11 -5.64 -14.93
N GLU A 5 -13.01 -5.66 -15.61
CA GLU A 5 -11.75 -5.98 -14.96
C GLU A 5 -11.36 -4.83 -14.05
N ARG A 6 -10.75 -5.18 -12.97
CA ARG A 6 -10.18 -4.17 -12.09
C ARG A 6 -9.00 -4.77 -11.36
N ILE A 7 -8.10 -3.88 -10.99
CA ILE A 7 -6.94 -4.26 -10.21
C ILE A 7 -7.05 -3.57 -8.87
N ARG A 8 -7.02 -4.34 -7.82
CA ARG A 8 -7.03 -3.80 -6.47
C ARG A 8 -5.61 -3.81 -5.94
N ILE A 9 -5.16 -2.65 -5.52
CA ILE A 9 -3.80 -2.49 -5.01
C ILE A 9 -3.90 -2.06 -3.56
N ARG A 10 -3.24 -2.82 -2.72
CA ARG A 10 -3.15 -2.52 -1.30
C ARG A 10 -1.70 -2.20 -1.00
N LEU A 11 -1.48 -1.01 -0.47
CA LEU A 11 -0.14 -0.58 -0.10
C LEU A 11 -0.04 -0.47 1.40
N LYS A 12 1.11 -0.81 1.92
CA LYS A 12 1.33 -0.82 3.35
C LYS A 12 2.75 -0.35 3.62
N ALA A 13 2.89 0.54 4.57
CA ALA A 13 4.20 1.04 4.97
C ALA A 13 4.14 1.61 6.36
N TYR A 14 5.29 1.66 7.01
CA TYR A 14 5.38 2.30 8.31
C TYR A 14 5.48 3.81 8.20
N ASP A 15 5.99 4.30 7.08
CA ASP A 15 6.14 5.73 6.86
C ASP A 15 5.04 6.21 5.94
N HIS A 16 4.17 7.09 6.45
CA HIS A 16 3.03 7.55 5.68
C HIS A 16 3.44 8.42 4.48
N ARG A 17 4.58 9.10 4.57
CA ARG A 17 5.03 9.95 3.47
C ARG A 17 5.44 9.12 2.26
N ILE A 18 6.19 8.06 2.51
CA ILE A 18 6.59 7.16 1.44
C ILE A 18 5.36 6.49 0.85
N LEU A 19 4.43 6.13 1.71
CA LEU A 19 3.20 5.49 1.28
C LEU A 19 2.38 6.41 0.37
N ASP A 20 2.22 7.66 0.76
CA ASP A 20 1.45 8.61 -0.03
C ASP A 20 2.14 8.91 -1.37
N GLN A 21 3.45 9.02 -1.36
CA GLN A 21 4.21 9.22 -2.58
C GLN A 21 4.03 8.05 -3.54
N SER A 22 4.13 6.84 -3.02
CA SER A 22 3.96 5.65 -3.86
C SER A 22 2.56 5.56 -4.42
N THR A 23 1.57 5.89 -3.58
CA THR A 23 0.18 5.89 -4.03
C THR A 23 -0.02 6.89 -5.17
N THR A 24 0.55 8.07 -5.04
CA THR A 24 0.46 9.09 -6.08
C THR A 24 1.09 8.60 -7.38
N GLU A 25 2.23 7.94 -7.30
CA GLU A 25 2.90 7.43 -8.48
C GLU A 25 2.04 6.38 -9.19
N ILE A 26 1.40 5.51 -8.42
CA ILE A 26 0.54 4.49 -9.01
C ILE A 26 -0.67 5.14 -9.68
N VAL A 27 -1.28 6.10 -9.01
CA VAL A 27 -2.44 6.80 -9.56
C VAL A 27 -2.08 7.50 -10.87
N ASP A 28 -0.96 8.21 -10.87
CA ASP A 28 -0.52 8.93 -12.06
C ASP A 28 -0.23 7.97 -13.21
N THR A 29 0.39 6.85 -12.90
CA THR A 29 0.70 5.85 -13.92
C THR A 29 -0.58 5.28 -14.52
N ALA A 30 -1.54 4.97 -13.68
CA ALA A 30 -2.80 4.42 -14.16
C ALA A 30 -3.54 5.43 -15.03
N LYS A 31 -3.57 6.68 -14.60
CA LYS A 31 -4.25 7.72 -15.38
C LYS A 31 -3.59 7.98 -16.72
N ARG A 32 -2.27 7.93 -16.75
CA ARG A 32 -1.55 8.13 -18.01
C ARG A 32 -1.84 7.05 -19.03
N THR A 33 -2.14 5.86 -18.56
CA THR A 33 -2.43 4.74 -19.45
C THR A 33 -3.90 4.62 -19.79
N GLY A 34 -4.72 5.56 -19.32
CA GLY A 34 -6.13 5.61 -19.68
C GLY A 34 -7.06 4.88 -18.76
N ALA A 35 -6.57 4.30 -17.69
CA ALA A 35 -7.42 3.62 -16.72
C ALA A 35 -8.06 4.61 -15.77
N GLN A 36 -9.17 4.20 -15.19
CA GLN A 36 -9.83 4.98 -14.16
C GLN A 36 -9.37 4.49 -12.81
N VAL A 37 -9.29 5.40 -11.86
CA VAL A 37 -8.84 5.06 -10.52
C VAL A 37 -9.91 5.43 -9.51
N ALA A 38 -10.26 4.48 -8.67
CA ALA A 38 -11.16 4.70 -7.54
C ALA A 38 -10.32 4.67 -6.27
N GLY A 39 -10.35 5.75 -5.53
CA GLY A 39 -9.52 5.91 -4.36
C GLY A 39 -8.43 6.90 -4.62
N PRO A 40 -7.35 6.91 -3.87
CA PRO A 40 -7.03 5.97 -2.80
C PRO A 40 -7.87 6.17 -1.56
N ILE A 41 -8.12 5.07 -0.89
CA ILE A 41 -8.89 5.07 0.34
C ILE A 41 -7.94 4.71 1.49
N PRO A 42 -7.80 5.57 2.49
CA PRO A 42 -6.98 5.20 3.64
C PRO A 42 -7.72 4.16 4.48
N LEU A 43 -7.01 3.10 4.81
CA LEU A 43 -7.54 2.09 5.70
C LEU A 43 -7.11 2.43 7.13
N PRO A 44 -7.78 1.85 8.12
CA PRO A 44 -7.39 2.14 9.50
C PRO A 44 -5.94 1.83 9.75
N THR A 45 -5.28 2.74 10.45
CA THR A 45 -3.89 2.59 10.83
C THR A 45 -3.80 1.65 12.02
N MET A 46 -2.94 0.66 11.91
CA MET A 46 -2.71 -0.24 13.02
C MET A 46 -1.52 0.23 13.81
N LYS A 47 -1.69 0.25 15.13
CA LYS A 47 -0.61 0.58 16.03
C LYS A 47 -0.16 -0.68 16.73
N ASN A 48 1.10 -0.95 16.63
CA ASN A 48 1.70 -2.08 17.34
C ASN A 48 2.63 -1.51 18.40
N ARG A 49 2.39 -1.90 19.63
CA ARG A 49 3.21 -1.47 20.75
C ARG A 49 4.01 -2.64 21.26
N PHE A 50 5.29 -2.41 21.38
CA PHE A 50 6.18 -3.41 21.91
C PHE A 50 6.88 -2.84 23.12
N THR A 51 6.89 -3.60 24.19
CA THR A 51 7.66 -3.26 25.37
C THR A 51 8.84 -4.22 25.41
N VAL A 52 10.02 -3.67 25.40
CA VAL A 52 11.22 -4.47 25.44
C VAL A 52 11.82 -4.37 26.84
N LEU A 53 11.91 -5.51 27.50
CA LEU A 53 12.60 -5.62 28.77
C LEU A 53 13.92 -6.33 28.53
N ARG A 54 15.01 -5.61 28.67
CA ARG A 54 16.31 -6.20 28.36
C ARG A 54 16.83 -7.06 29.49
N SER A 55 16.60 -6.62 30.71
CA SER A 55 17.08 -7.35 31.86
C SER A 55 16.27 -6.97 33.06
N PRO A 56 15.99 -7.89 33.96
CA PRO A 56 15.28 -7.53 35.18
C PRO A 56 16.07 -6.60 36.09
N HIS A 57 17.37 -6.52 35.91
CA HIS A 57 18.21 -5.64 36.72
C HIS A 57 18.40 -4.27 36.12
N VAL A 58 17.97 -4.08 34.91
CA VAL A 58 18.14 -2.81 34.26
C VAL A 58 17.00 -1.91 34.71
N ASP A 59 17.32 -0.70 35.02
CA ASP A 59 16.32 0.19 35.55
C ASP A 59 15.31 0.61 34.46
N LYS A 60 14.46 1.55 34.84
CA LYS A 60 13.35 1.92 33.98
C LYS A 60 13.77 2.44 32.62
N LYS A 61 15.00 2.92 32.51
CA LYS A 61 15.47 3.43 31.22
C LYS A 61 15.59 2.35 30.18
N SER A 62 15.71 1.10 30.57
CA SER A 62 15.81 0.03 29.62
C SER A 62 14.46 -0.47 29.16
N ARG A 63 13.40 0.05 29.74
CA ARG A 63 12.09 -0.26 29.22
C ARG A 63 11.81 0.70 28.07
N GLU A 64 11.81 0.16 26.92
CA GLU A 64 11.50 0.97 25.77
C GLU A 64 10.21 0.49 25.18
N GLN A 65 9.30 1.41 25.01
CA GLN A 65 8.07 1.13 24.29
C GLN A 65 8.24 1.60 22.87
N PHE A 66 8.16 0.67 21.97
CA PHE A 66 8.20 1.01 20.56
C PHE A 66 6.77 0.98 20.05
N GLU A 67 6.41 2.05 19.38
CA GLU A 67 5.10 2.14 18.77
C GLU A 67 5.31 2.23 17.27
N MET A 68 4.87 1.22 16.57
CA MET A 68 4.96 1.20 15.13
C MET A 68 3.57 1.34 14.57
N ARG A 69 3.43 2.25 13.63
CA ARG A 69 2.16 2.45 12.96
C ARG A 69 2.27 1.94 11.54
N THR A 70 1.36 1.06 11.20
CA THR A 70 1.28 0.55 9.85
C THR A 70 0.17 1.30 9.14
N HIS A 71 0.56 2.06 8.14
CA HIS A 71 -0.39 2.81 7.31
C HIS A 71 -0.73 1.99 6.10
N LYS A 72 -1.99 2.03 5.71
CA LYS A 72 -2.47 1.26 4.58
C LYS A 72 -3.27 2.15 3.66
N ARG A 73 -3.14 1.88 2.37
CA ARG A 73 -3.95 2.55 1.35
C ARG A 73 -4.50 1.49 0.42
N LEU A 74 -5.71 1.73 -0.02
CA LEU A 74 -6.38 0.84 -0.94
C LEU A 74 -6.80 1.63 -2.15
N LEU A 75 -6.51 1.13 -3.33
CA LEU A 75 -7.03 1.74 -4.53
C LEU A 75 -7.39 0.69 -5.55
N ASP A 76 -8.38 1.01 -6.35
CA ASP A 76 -8.82 0.14 -7.41
C ASP A 76 -8.56 0.84 -8.74
N ILE A 77 -7.98 0.11 -9.66
CA ILE A 77 -7.81 0.59 -11.02
C ILE A 77 -8.88 -0.09 -11.84
N LEU A 78 -9.75 0.72 -12.41
CA LEU A 78 -10.90 0.24 -13.16
C LEU A 78 -10.58 0.24 -14.64
N GLU A 79 -11.01 -0.80 -15.31
CA GLU A 79 -10.83 -0.93 -16.74
C GLU A 79 -9.38 -0.75 -17.16
N PRO A 80 -8.45 -1.53 -16.56
CA PRO A 80 -7.05 -1.40 -16.92
C PRO A 80 -6.82 -1.91 -18.33
N THR A 81 -5.89 -1.26 -19.02
CA THR A 81 -5.44 -1.73 -20.31
C THR A 81 -4.17 -2.54 -20.14
N GLN A 82 -3.73 -3.17 -21.21
CA GLN A 82 -2.45 -3.86 -21.16
C GLN A 82 -1.32 -2.88 -20.84
N ASP A 83 -1.42 -1.66 -21.36
CA ASP A 83 -0.43 -0.63 -21.05
C ASP A 83 -0.41 -0.31 -19.57
N THR A 84 -1.58 -0.30 -18.91
CA THR A 84 -1.65 -0.06 -17.49
C THR A 84 -0.91 -1.15 -16.72
N VAL A 85 -1.17 -2.40 -17.07
CA VAL A 85 -0.51 -3.52 -16.40
C VAL A 85 0.99 -3.44 -16.58
N ASP A 86 1.43 -3.21 -17.81
CA ASP A 86 2.86 -3.14 -18.10
C ASP A 86 3.52 -1.98 -17.36
N ALA A 87 2.86 -0.84 -17.30
CA ALA A 87 3.42 0.32 -16.62
C ALA A 87 3.53 0.08 -15.12
N LEU A 88 2.53 -0.59 -14.53
CA LEU A 88 2.58 -0.91 -13.11
C LEU A 88 3.69 -1.90 -12.79
N MET A 89 3.92 -2.86 -13.67
CA MET A 89 4.98 -3.84 -13.45
C MET A 89 6.36 -3.22 -13.55
N LYS A 90 6.49 -2.13 -14.30
CA LYS A 90 7.77 -1.44 -14.43
C LYS A 90 7.98 -0.36 -13.40
N LEU A 91 6.95 -0.08 -12.62
CA LEU A 91 7.02 0.99 -11.65
C LEU A 91 7.96 0.61 -10.52
N ASP A 92 8.88 1.51 -10.24
CA ASP A 92 9.88 1.29 -9.20
C ASP A 92 9.46 2.08 -7.96
N LEU A 93 9.03 1.37 -6.95
CA LEU A 93 8.56 2.00 -5.72
C LEU A 93 9.67 2.03 -4.68
N PRO A 94 9.64 3.02 -3.77
CA PRO A 94 10.66 3.09 -2.73
C PRO A 94 10.67 1.86 -1.85
N ALA A 95 11.83 1.58 -1.30
CA ALA A 95 11.94 0.52 -0.30
C ALA A 95 11.09 0.89 0.91
N GLY A 96 10.56 -0.10 1.58
CA GLY A 96 9.73 0.13 2.75
C GLY A 96 8.24 0.14 2.47
N VAL A 97 7.85 0.05 1.21
CA VAL A 97 6.44 -0.05 0.84
C VAL A 97 6.17 -1.48 0.39
N ASP A 98 5.19 -2.08 1.04
CA ASP A 98 4.74 -3.41 0.70
C ASP A 98 3.52 -3.27 -0.18
N VAL A 99 3.55 -3.90 -1.34
CA VAL A 99 2.48 -3.77 -2.33
C VAL A 99 1.87 -5.13 -2.59
N GLU A 100 0.56 -5.19 -2.49
CA GLU A 100 -0.19 -6.39 -2.78
C GLU A 100 -1.16 -6.07 -3.91
N ILE A 101 -1.08 -6.83 -4.97
CA ILE A 101 -1.89 -6.57 -6.16
C ILE A 101 -2.78 -7.78 -6.42
N LYS A 102 -4.08 -7.52 -6.55
CA LYS A 102 -5.03 -8.55 -6.91
C LYS A 102 -5.80 -8.10 -8.14
N ALA A 103 -5.89 -8.98 -9.09
CA ALA A 103 -6.69 -8.71 -10.28
C ALA A 103 -8.03 -9.40 -10.14
N PHE A 104 -9.07 -8.63 -10.33
CA PHE A 104 -10.43 -9.14 -10.37
C PHE A 104 -10.97 -8.91 -11.76
N GLY A 105 -11.79 -9.83 -12.22
CA GLY A 105 -12.36 -9.57 -13.48
C GLY A 105 -13.01 -10.78 -14.03
N LYS A 106 -13.39 -10.69 -15.30
CA LYS A 106 -13.94 -11.74 -15.98
C LYS A 106 -12.93 -12.77 -16.18
N GLY A 107 -13.07 -13.73 -15.56
CA GLY A 107 -12.21 -14.81 -15.72
C GLY A 107 -12.41 -15.45 -17.04
N LYS A 108 -12.20 -15.79 -17.54
CA LYS A 108 -12.59 -16.20 -18.54
C LYS A 108 -13.15 -17.11 -18.69
#